data_dd2e96376b727e48dd87d3339ab1bb40
#
_entry.id   dd2e96376b727e48dd87d3339ab1bb40
#
_cell.length_a   1.000
_cell.length_b   1.000
_cell.length_c   1.000
_cell.angle_alpha   90.00
_cell.angle_beta   90.00
_cell.angle_gamma   90.00
#
_symmetry.space_group_name_H-M   'P 1'
#
loop_
_entity.id
_entity.type
_entity.pdbx_description
1 polymer ?
#
loop_
_entity_poly.entity_id
_entity_poly.type
_entity_poly.pdbx_seq_one_letter_code
_entity_poly.pdbx_strand_id
1 'polypeptide(L)'
;MTTILLTALEASGDALGGELMAELRRRLGPDVRFIGVGGPAMAAEGLASAFDIAELSVVGLLDGLLAYRSADRRARQLAELAERETADIAVMIDSWGFSYLLARRLRRAMPRLPLVKYVAPQAWATRPGRAKALAKTFDRVLSIIAFEVPLFEAAGAPTTFVGHPALVAGLPEGDATRLRRRIGAGPQDQILLVLPGSRASEVERLMPPFEQAAAILKAERPSLQVVIASAATVAARVKARAAGWPFLAHLIEDAEGRRDAMAAADVALACSGTVTTELAVAGCPMVVAYRLGPISYQIAKRIVRTRFITLINIAAGEAVAPELIQAACSGPELARALELRLDDPALRTRQAAAQTRALESLGGRGPAPAIGAADAIVDMLSPRS
;
A
#
# COMPACT_ATOMS: atom_id res chain seq x y z
N MET A 1 -19.78 28.33 -2.19
CA MET A 1 -19.59 27.01 -2.82
C MET A 1 -18.11 26.71 -2.81
N THR A 2 -17.66 25.67 -2.12
CA THR A 2 -16.24 25.36 -1.99
C THR A 2 -15.80 24.42 -3.12
N THR A 3 -14.75 24.77 -3.84
CA THR A 3 -14.19 23.98 -4.95
C THR A 3 -12.85 23.36 -4.55
N ILE A 4 -12.74 22.03 -4.58
CA ILE A 4 -11.57 21.30 -4.15
C ILE A 4 -10.95 20.55 -5.34
N LEU A 5 -9.68 20.85 -5.66
CA LEU A 5 -8.93 20.07 -6.63
C LEU A 5 -8.38 18.81 -5.95
N LEU A 6 -8.75 17.64 -6.47
CA LEU A 6 -8.26 16.34 -5.98
C LEU A 6 -7.51 15.61 -7.09
N THR A 7 -6.38 14.96 -6.75
CA THR A 7 -5.66 14.13 -7.71
C THR A 7 -5.22 12.81 -7.11
N ALA A 8 -5.57 11.70 -7.78
CA ALA A 8 -5.08 10.36 -7.50
C ALA A 8 -4.78 9.64 -8.82
N LEU A 9 -3.61 9.04 -8.95
CA LEU A 9 -3.16 8.37 -10.18
C LEU A 9 -2.99 6.85 -10.02
N GLU A 10 -3.17 6.33 -8.81
CA GLU A 10 -3.06 4.92 -8.48
C GLU A 10 -4.34 4.46 -7.77
N ALA A 11 -4.67 3.17 -7.90
CA ALA A 11 -5.90 2.61 -7.30
C ALA A 11 -5.97 2.81 -5.78
N SER A 12 -4.84 2.74 -5.08
CA SER A 12 -4.77 3.01 -3.63
C SER A 12 -5.07 4.48 -3.29
N GLY A 13 -4.55 5.40 -4.09
CA GLY A 13 -4.84 6.82 -3.96
C GLY A 13 -6.29 7.17 -4.31
N ASP A 14 -6.85 6.51 -5.32
CA ASP A 14 -8.25 6.67 -5.72
C ASP A 14 -9.22 6.22 -4.61
N ALA A 15 -8.94 5.08 -3.97
CA ALA A 15 -9.73 4.62 -2.83
C ALA A 15 -9.72 5.64 -1.68
N LEU A 16 -8.54 6.12 -1.28
CA LEU A 16 -8.40 7.17 -0.26
C LEU A 16 -9.08 8.49 -0.68
N GLY A 17 -9.05 8.81 -1.96
CA GLY A 17 -9.71 9.98 -2.54
C GLY A 17 -11.22 9.89 -2.45
N GLY A 18 -11.81 8.75 -2.78
CA GLY A 18 -13.25 8.51 -2.66
C GLY A 18 -13.74 8.63 -1.23
N GLU A 19 -13.06 7.97 -0.28
CA GLU A 19 -13.38 8.09 1.15
C GLU A 19 -13.28 9.54 1.65
N LEU A 20 -12.24 10.27 1.23
CA LEU A 20 -12.06 11.68 1.57
C LEU A 20 -13.17 12.57 1.01
N MET A 21 -13.58 12.33 -0.24
CA MET A 21 -14.68 13.08 -0.88
C MET A 21 -16.02 12.89 -0.14
N ALA A 22 -16.34 11.64 0.23
CA ALA A 22 -17.52 11.33 1.01
C ALA A 22 -17.50 12.07 2.36
N GLU A 23 -16.36 12.06 3.06
CA GLU A 23 -16.19 12.70 4.35
C GLU A 23 -16.21 14.24 4.26
N LEU A 24 -15.60 14.83 3.24
CA LEU A 24 -15.65 16.27 2.99
C LEU A 24 -17.08 16.72 2.65
N ARG A 25 -17.85 15.95 1.87
CA ARG A 25 -19.25 16.26 1.58
C ARG A 25 -20.11 16.23 2.85
N ARG A 26 -19.85 15.28 3.76
CA ARG A 26 -20.54 15.20 5.05
C ARG A 26 -20.31 16.44 5.92
N ARG A 27 -19.14 17.10 5.84
CA ARG A 27 -18.74 18.25 6.65
C ARG A 27 -19.07 19.60 6.03
N LEU A 28 -18.83 19.72 4.72
CA LEU A 28 -19.00 20.99 3.98
C LEU A 28 -20.40 21.14 3.35
N GLY A 29 -21.18 20.06 3.39
CA GLY A 29 -22.52 20.02 2.78
C GLY A 29 -22.48 19.57 1.31
N PRO A 30 -23.66 19.43 0.69
CA PRO A 30 -23.82 18.91 -0.67
C PRO A 30 -23.25 19.84 -1.76
N ASP A 31 -23.09 21.12 -1.46
CA ASP A 31 -22.61 22.14 -2.42
C ASP A 31 -21.10 22.13 -2.62
N VAL A 32 -20.35 21.24 -1.95
CA VAL A 32 -18.92 21.07 -2.21
C VAL A 32 -18.70 20.49 -3.59
N ARG A 33 -17.86 21.16 -4.37
CA ARG A 33 -17.52 20.76 -5.73
C ARG A 33 -16.11 20.16 -5.79
N PHE A 34 -16.03 18.99 -6.42
CA PHE A 34 -14.75 18.31 -6.66
C PHE A 34 -14.38 18.40 -8.13
N ILE A 35 -13.13 18.78 -8.41
CA ILE A 35 -12.53 18.81 -9.74
C ILE A 35 -11.20 18.08 -9.70
N GLY A 36 -10.70 17.60 -10.83
CA GLY A 36 -9.37 16.99 -10.87
C GLY A 36 -9.31 15.66 -11.61
N VAL A 37 -8.55 14.71 -11.07
CA VAL A 37 -8.32 13.40 -11.68
C VAL A 37 -8.37 12.30 -10.63
N GLY A 38 -9.08 11.22 -10.91
CA GLY A 38 -9.23 10.03 -10.07
C GLY A 38 -9.74 8.86 -10.89
N GLY A 39 -9.85 7.72 -10.23
CA GLY A 39 -10.37 6.48 -10.78
C GLY A 39 -11.84 6.23 -10.40
N PRO A 40 -12.26 4.94 -10.43
CA PRO A 40 -13.64 4.54 -10.18
C PRO A 40 -14.18 4.92 -8.80
N ALA A 41 -13.35 4.90 -7.73
CA ALA A 41 -13.80 5.22 -6.38
C ALA A 41 -14.15 6.71 -6.25
N MET A 42 -13.32 7.61 -6.77
CA MET A 42 -13.62 9.05 -6.78
C MET A 42 -14.73 9.37 -7.78
N ALA A 43 -14.86 8.63 -8.88
CA ALA A 43 -15.97 8.80 -9.82
C ALA A 43 -17.32 8.42 -9.19
N ALA A 44 -17.38 7.38 -8.36
CA ALA A 44 -18.57 7.01 -7.58
C ALA A 44 -19.01 8.13 -6.63
N GLU A 45 -18.07 8.96 -6.15
CA GLU A 45 -18.31 10.16 -5.36
C GLU A 45 -18.53 11.43 -6.23
N GLY A 46 -18.75 11.28 -7.53
CA GLY A 46 -19.13 12.38 -8.44
C GLY A 46 -17.97 13.19 -9.02
N LEU A 47 -16.73 12.71 -8.94
CA LEU A 47 -15.62 13.35 -9.66
C LEU A 47 -15.70 13.02 -11.15
N ALA A 48 -15.87 14.03 -12.00
CA ALA A 48 -15.63 13.91 -13.43
C ALA A 48 -14.10 14.03 -13.68
N SER A 49 -13.43 12.90 -13.89
CA SER A 49 -11.97 12.89 -14.08
C SER A 49 -11.55 13.63 -15.34
N ALA A 50 -10.59 14.54 -15.22
CA ALA A 50 -10.09 15.35 -16.34
C ALA A 50 -9.37 14.54 -17.44
N PHE A 51 -8.89 13.34 -17.10
CA PHE A 51 -8.30 12.37 -18.02
C PHE A 51 -8.27 10.97 -17.37
N ASP A 52 -8.02 9.93 -18.15
CA ASP A 52 -7.88 8.57 -17.65
C ASP A 52 -6.54 8.38 -16.90
N ILE A 53 -6.59 7.91 -15.65
CA ILE A 53 -5.40 7.62 -14.84
C ILE A 53 -4.48 6.56 -15.50
N ALA A 54 -5.05 5.65 -16.29
CA ALA A 54 -4.29 4.62 -17.00
C ALA A 54 -3.24 5.23 -17.95
N GLU A 55 -3.47 6.42 -18.49
CA GLU A 55 -2.52 7.11 -19.38
C GLU A 55 -1.15 7.39 -18.73
N LEU A 56 -1.11 7.58 -17.41
CA LEU A 56 0.11 7.85 -16.65
C LEU A 56 0.67 6.61 -15.95
N SER A 57 -0.14 5.55 -15.79
CA SER A 57 0.27 4.29 -15.16
C SER A 57 1.10 3.39 -16.08
N VAL A 58 0.92 3.50 -17.38
CA VAL A 58 1.53 2.61 -18.40
C VAL A 58 2.97 3.01 -18.76
N VAL A 59 3.42 4.20 -18.39
CA VAL A 59 4.73 4.69 -18.77
C VAL A 59 5.84 4.05 -17.94
N GLY A 60 6.42 2.99 -18.47
CA GLY A 60 7.53 2.26 -17.87
C GLY A 60 8.83 3.07 -17.78
N LEU A 61 9.78 2.54 -16.98
CA LEU A 61 11.11 3.14 -16.72
C LEU A 61 11.97 3.41 -17.99
N LEU A 62 11.60 2.86 -19.15
CA LEU A 62 12.35 3.00 -20.39
C LEU A 62 11.97 4.26 -21.21
N ASP A 63 10.81 4.88 -20.91
CA ASP A 63 10.31 6.05 -21.64
C ASP A 63 10.42 7.37 -20.85
N GLY A 64 11.43 7.50 -20.00
CA GLY A 64 11.58 8.58 -19.01
C GLY A 64 11.30 10.00 -19.50
N LEU A 65 11.72 10.36 -20.73
CA LEU A 65 11.49 11.70 -21.28
C LEU A 65 10.06 11.88 -21.83
N LEU A 66 9.51 10.87 -22.47
CA LEU A 66 8.13 10.88 -22.98
C LEU A 66 7.13 10.86 -21.82
N ALA A 67 7.42 10.03 -20.80
CA ALA A 67 6.68 10.00 -19.54
C ALA A 67 6.65 11.36 -18.85
N TYR A 68 7.80 12.02 -18.75
CA TYR A 68 7.89 13.35 -18.16
C TYR A 68 7.08 14.39 -18.94
N ARG A 69 7.15 14.38 -20.27
CA ARG A 69 6.37 15.31 -21.12
C ARG A 69 4.86 15.10 -20.99
N SER A 70 4.41 13.84 -20.93
CA SER A 70 3.00 13.53 -20.72
C SER A 70 2.54 14.00 -19.34
N ALA A 71 3.28 13.66 -18.28
CA ALA A 71 2.99 14.12 -16.92
C ALA A 71 2.96 15.65 -16.82
N ASP A 72 3.91 16.33 -17.46
CA ASP A 72 3.99 17.79 -17.48
C ASP A 72 2.79 18.44 -18.19
N ARG A 73 2.35 17.89 -19.30
CA ARG A 73 1.15 18.34 -20.02
C ARG A 73 -0.10 18.17 -19.17
N ARG A 74 -0.27 17.01 -18.49
CA ARG A 74 -1.41 16.73 -17.63
C ARG A 74 -1.40 17.61 -16.37
N ALA A 75 -0.23 17.85 -15.78
CA ALA A 75 -0.10 18.79 -14.65
C ALA A 75 -0.45 20.23 -15.07
N ARG A 76 -0.13 20.66 -16.30
CA ARG A 76 -0.56 21.95 -16.83
C ARG A 76 -2.08 22.02 -16.96
N GLN A 77 -2.69 21.01 -17.59
CA GLN A 77 -4.15 20.91 -17.74
C GLN A 77 -4.88 21.02 -16.40
N LEU A 78 -4.38 20.36 -15.34
CA LEU A 78 -4.98 20.45 -14.02
C LEU A 78 -4.76 21.80 -13.33
N ALA A 79 -3.62 22.44 -13.56
CA ALA A 79 -3.39 23.80 -13.04
C ALA A 79 -4.31 24.83 -13.70
N GLU A 80 -4.50 24.75 -15.02
CA GLU A 80 -5.45 25.56 -15.78
C GLU A 80 -6.91 25.29 -15.37
N LEU A 81 -7.25 24.03 -15.05
CA LEU A 81 -8.55 23.64 -14.52
C LEU A 81 -8.78 24.30 -13.15
N ALA A 82 -7.81 24.21 -12.24
CA ALA A 82 -7.89 24.78 -10.90
C ALA A 82 -8.11 26.31 -10.95
N GLU A 83 -7.41 27.00 -11.84
CA GLU A 83 -7.51 28.45 -12.04
C GLU A 83 -8.88 28.83 -12.62
N ARG A 84 -9.32 28.15 -13.69
CA ARG A 84 -10.61 28.41 -14.35
C ARG A 84 -11.79 28.18 -13.40
N GLU A 85 -11.74 27.12 -12.60
CA GLU A 85 -12.80 26.75 -11.65
C GLU A 85 -12.63 27.39 -10.27
N THR A 86 -11.63 28.29 -10.11
CA THR A 86 -11.34 29.00 -8.86
C THR A 86 -11.26 28.09 -7.64
N ALA A 87 -10.36 27.10 -7.70
CA ALA A 87 -10.17 26.15 -6.61
C ALA A 87 -9.77 26.85 -5.30
N ASP A 88 -10.41 26.47 -4.19
CA ASP A 88 -10.12 27.00 -2.86
C ASP A 88 -8.97 26.25 -2.17
N ILE A 89 -8.73 25.00 -2.53
CA ILE A 89 -7.66 24.14 -2.02
C ILE A 89 -7.34 23.04 -3.03
N ALA A 90 -6.09 22.57 -3.04
CA ALA A 90 -5.66 21.46 -3.86
C ALA A 90 -5.05 20.35 -3.00
N VAL A 91 -5.57 19.12 -3.13
CA VAL A 91 -5.13 17.92 -2.40
C VAL A 91 -4.57 16.90 -3.40
N MET A 92 -3.29 16.62 -3.28
CA MET A 92 -2.57 15.68 -4.14
C MET A 92 -2.30 14.39 -3.37
N ILE A 93 -2.96 13.31 -3.79
CA ILE A 93 -2.94 12.00 -3.13
C ILE A 93 -1.88 11.13 -3.78
N ASP A 94 -0.96 10.57 -2.98
CA ASP A 94 0.11 9.67 -3.41
C ASP A 94 0.94 10.22 -4.61
N SER A 95 1.51 9.36 -5.48
CA SER A 95 2.22 9.69 -6.73
C SER A 95 3.15 10.92 -6.65
N TRP A 96 4.18 10.84 -5.79
CA TRP A 96 5.08 11.96 -5.49
C TRP A 96 5.56 12.77 -6.71
N GLY A 97 6.01 12.07 -7.76
CA GLY A 97 6.57 12.75 -8.95
C GLY A 97 5.59 13.70 -9.61
N PHE A 98 4.37 13.22 -9.85
CA PHE A 98 3.30 14.00 -10.44
C PHE A 98 2.79 15.09 -9.48
N SER A 99 2.56 14.73 -8.22
CA SER A 99 2.12 15.67 -7.18
C SER A 99 3.06 16.88 -7.07
N TYR A 100 4.38 16.61 -7.06
CA TYR A 100 5.39 17.67 -6.97
C TYR A 100 5.42 18.57 -8.22
N LEU A 101 5.24 17.97 -9.40
CA LEU A 101 5.18 18.69 -10.68
C LEU A 101 3.95 19.61 -10.73
N LEU A 102 2.78 19.08 -10.39
CA LEU A 102 1.54 19.83 -10.33
C LEU A 102 1.58 20.94 -9.28
N ALA A 103 2.04 20.65 -8.07
CA ALA A 103 2.15 21.63 -6.99
C ALA A 103 3.03 22.85 -7.37
N ARG A 104 4.15 22.60 -8.06
CA ARG A 104 5.00 23.70 -8.57
C ARG A 104 4.30 24.58 -9.62
N ARG A 105 3.42 23.99 -10.43
CA ARG A 105 2.61 24.75 -11.40
C ARG A 105 1.52 25.55 -10.71
N LEU A 106 0.80 24.94 -9.80
CA LEU A 106 -0.23 25.60 -8.99
C LEU A 106 0.37 26.74 -8.17
N ARG A 107 1.53 26.56 -7.55
CA ARG A 107 2.18 27.61 -6.77
C ARG A 107 2.60 28.81 -7.61
N ARG A 108 2.85 28.61 -8.93
CA ARG A 108 3.15 29.73 -9.87
C ARG A 108 1.88 30.43 -10.36
N ALA A 109 0.85 29.67 -10.72
CA ALA A 109 -0.42 30.19 -11.25
C ALA A 109 -1.28 30.80 -10.15
N MET A 110 -1.35 30.14 -9.00
CA MET A 110 -2.21 30.49 -7.86
C MET A 110 -1.36 30.53 -6.56
N PRO A 111 -0.54 31.56 -6.32
CA PRO A 111 0.45 31.57 -5.21
C PRO A 111 -0.16 31.41 -3.82
N ARG A 112 -1.43 31.78 -3.63
CA ARG A 112 -2.15 31.73 -2.35
C ARG A 112 -3.00 30.46 -2.17
N LEU A 113 -3.11 29.62 -3.20
CA LEU A 113 -3.88 28.38 -3.11
C LEU A 113 -3.23 27.43 -2.08
N PRO A 114 -3.97 26.99 -1.06
CA PRO A 114 -3.47 25.98 -0.13
C PRO A 114 -3.19 24.67 -0.85
N LEU A 115 -1.98 24.12 -0.67
CA LEU A 115 -1.54 22.87 -1.29
C LEU A 115 -1.32 21.81 -0.22
N VAL A 116 -2.08 20.73 -0.31
CA VAL A 116 -2.01 19.61 0.62
C VAL A 116 -1.43 18.38 -0.07
N LYS A 117 -0.44 17.74 0.57
CA LYS A 117 0.05 16.43 0.17
C LYS A 117 -0.56 15.38 1.08
N TYR A 118 -1.45 14.55 0.54
CA TYR A 118 -1.99 13.38 1.22
C TYR A 118 -1.21 12.14 0.80
N VAL A 119 -0.78 11.33 1.76
CA VAL A 119 0.24 10.27 1.65
C VAL A 119 1.63 10.86 1.33
N ALA A 120 2.43 11.02 2.36
CA ALA A 120 3.78 11.55 2.25
C ALA A 120 4.71 10.65 1.41
N PRO A 121 5.68 11.21 0.68
CA PRO A 121 6.68 10.38 0.01
C PRO A 121 7.59 9.70 1.03
N GLN A 122 7.93 8.43 0.83
CA GLN A 122 8.85 7.67 1.70
C GLN A 122 10.29 8.23 1.63
N ALA A 123 10.46 9.46 2.14
CA ALA A 123 11.74 10.18 2.11
C ALA A 123 12.83 9.48 2.94
N TRP A 124 12.43 8.82 4.02
CA TRP A 124 13.28 8.01 4.90
C TRP A 124 13.86 6.77 4.19
N ALA A 125 13.14 6.21 3.22
CA ALA A 125 13.54 4.99 2.53
C ALA A 125 14.55 5.23 1.40
N THR A 126 14.45 6.36 0.66
CA THR A 126 15.21 6.50 -0.58
C THR A 126 15.88 7.86 -0.79
N ARG A 127 15.19 8.96 -0.55
CA ARG A 127 15.64 10.31 -0.95
C ARG A 127 15.31 11.36 0.11
N PRO A 128 16.18 11.57 1.12
CA PRO A 128 15.92 12.52 2.22
C PRO A 128 15.65 13.97 1.74
N GLY A 129 16.21 14.37 0.60
CA GLY A 129 15.94 15.68 -0.01
C GLY A 129 14.47 15.91 -0.37
N ARG A 130 13.65 14.85 -0.47
CA ARG A 130 12.20 14.97 -0.68
C ARG A 130 11.48 15.68 0.47
N ALA A 131 11.92 15.47 1.72
CA ALA A 131 11.33 16.16 2.88
C ALA A 131 11.50 17.69 2.76
N LYS A 132 12.69 18.17 2.39
CA LYS A 132 12.94 19.61 2.15
C LYS A 132 12.16 20.14 0.94
N ALA A 133 12.04 19.34 -0.14
CA ALA A 133 11.26 19.74 -1.31
C ALA A 133 9.78 19.85 -0.97
N LEU A 134 9.26 18.93 -0.15
CA LEU A 134 7.89 18.91 0.33
C LEU A 134 7.59 20.14 1.18
N ALA A 135 8.44 20.46 2.17
CA ALA A 135 8.32 21.63 3.03
C ALA A 135 8.30 22.97 2.26
N LYS A 136 9.01 23.05 1.13
CA LYS A 136 9.04 24.25 0.28
C LYS A 136 7.83 24.41 -0.64
N THR A 137 7.06 23.34 -0.83
CA THR A 137 6.05 23.29 -1.89
C THR A 137 4.64 23.18 -1.35
N PHE A 138 4.43 22.39 -0.30
CA PHE A 138 3.13 22.12 0.28
C PHE A 138 2.95 22.85 1.62
N ASP A 139 1.73 23.30 1.87
CA ASP A 139 1.38 23.99 3.11
C ASP A 139 1.03 23.01 4.23
N ARG A 140 0.58 21.80 3.87
CA ARG A 140 0.24 20.71 4.80
C ARG A 140 0.57 19.36 4.21
N VAL A 141 1.05 18.48 5.05
CA VAL A 141 1.25 17.04 4.75
C VAL A 141 0.31 16.22 5.62
N LEU A 142 -0.44 15.33 5.01
CA LEU A 142 -1.27 14.34 5.68
C LEU A 142 -0.57 12.99 5.55
N SER A 143 0.08 12.56 6.64
CA SER A 143 0.81 11.30 6.68
C SER A 143 -0.07 10.17 7.18
N ILE A 144 0.03 9.01 6.52
CA ILE A 144 -0.61 7.77 6.95
C ILE A 144 0.31 6.90 7.82
N ILE A 145 1.52 7.37 8.13
CA ILE A 145 2.53 6.66 8.92
C ILE A 145 2.98 7.58 10.06
N ALA A 146 2.77 7.16 11.32
CA ALA A 146 3.01 8.01 12.47
C ALA A 146 4.49 8.42 12.63
N PHE A 147 5.44 7.49 12.42
CA PHE A 147 6.87 7.76 12.58
C PHE A 147 7.46 8.73 11.53
N GLU A 148 6.73 9.02 10.46
CA GLU A 148 7.17 10.00 9.44
C GLU A 148 7.00 11.45 9.90
N VAL A 149 6.05 11.71 10.79
CA VAL A 149 5.67 13.07 11.23
C VAL A 149 6.88 13.87 11.71
N PRO A 150 7.68 13.39 12.68
CA PRO A 150 8.85 14.13 13.17
C PRO A 150 9.88 14.43 12.07
N LEU A 151 10.01 13.54 11.09
CA LEU A 151 10.95 13.71 9.97
C LEU A 151 10.55 14.89 9.06
N PHE A 152 9.27 15.00 8.75
CA PHE A 152 8.78 16.06 7.89
C PHE A 152 8.70 17.40 8.65
N GLU A 153 8.30 17.40 9.91
CA GLU A 153 8.32 18.59 10.77
C GLU A 153 9.72 19.15 10.97
N ALA A 154 10.71 18.29 11.20
CA ALA A 154 12.12 18.70 11.27
C ALA A 154 12.64 19.29 9.94
N ALA A 155 12.01 18.94 8.82
CA ALA A 155 12.30 19.55 7.52
C ALA A 155 11.52 20.86 7.27
N GLY A 156 10.64 21.28 8.20
CA GLY A 156 9.82 22.47 8.11
C GLY A 156 8.49 22.27 7.37
N ALA A 157 8.04 21.01 7.18
CA ALA A 157 6.73 20.70 6.58
C ALA A 157 5.70 20.46 7.68
N PRO A 158 4.67 21.32 7.84
CA PRO A 158 3.57 21.07 8.77
C PRO A 158 2.88 19.73 8.44
N THR A 159 2.94 18.76 9.36
CA THR A 159 2.52 17.39 9.09
C THR A 159 1.50 16.93 10.13
N THR A 160 0.43 16.31 9.64
CA THR A 160 -0.61 15.71 10.48
C THR A 160 -0.67 14.22 10.21
N PHE A 161 -0.57 13.38 11.24
CA PHE A 161 -0.89 11.96 11.13
C PHE A 161 -2.40 11.80 11.08
N VAL A 162 -2.90 11.14 10.04
CA VAL A 162 -4.35 10.98 9.81
C VAL A 162 -4.84 9.54 9.98
N GLY A 163 -3.95 8.61 10.30
CA GLY A 163 -4.25 7.17 10.41
C GLY A 163 -3.77 6.39 9.19
N HIS A 164 -3.68 5.07 9.34
CA HIS A 164 -3.24 4.16 8.29
C HIS A 164 -4.42 3.32 7.77
N PRO A 165 -4.66 3.21 6.45
CA PRO A 165 -5.85 2.54 5.90
C PRO A 165 -5.98 1.07 6.30
N ALA A 166 -4.86 0.36 6.51
CA ALA A 166 -4.89 -1.01 6.99
C ALA A 166 -5.11 -1.14 8.51
N LEU A 167 -5.12 -0.04 9.26
CA LEU A 167 -5.26 -0.02 10.73
C LEU A 167 -6.58 0.59 11.19
N VAL A 168 -7.57 0.66 10.32
CA VAL A 168 -8.89 1.19 10.66
C VAL A 168 -9.58 0.28 11.67
N ALA A 169 -10.06 0.85 12.77
CA ALA A 169 -10.82 0.11 13.77
C ALA A 169 -12.16 -0.38 13.18
N GLY A 170 -12.56 -1.60 13.56
CA GLY A 170 -13.83 -2.18 13.08
C GLY A 170 -13.80 -2.75 11.66
N LEU A 171 -12.64 -2.86 11.03
CA LEU A 171 -12.53 -3.63 9.78
C LEU A 171 -12.94 -5.10 10.04
N PRO A 172 -13.65 -5.74 9.07
CA PRO A 172 -14.06 -7.13 9.21
C PRO A 172 -12.88 -8.06 9.45
N GLU A 173 -12.95 -8.85 10.50
CA GLU A 173 -11.98 -9.90 10.80
C GLU A 173 -12.23 -11.14 9.94
N GLY A 174 -11.21 -11.96 9.74
CA GLY A 174 -11.33 -13.24 9.05
C GLY A 174 -11.88 -14.32 9.98
N ASP A 175 -12.58 -15.30 9.40
CA ASP A 175 -13.07 -16.49 10.08
C ASP A 175 -12.26 -17.73 9.68
N ALA A 176 -11.36 -18.16 10.57
CA ALA A 176 -10.53 -19.34 10.37
C ALA A 176 -11.36 -20.64 10.17
N THR A 177 -12.51 -20.75 10.86
CA THR A 177 -13.38 -21.92 10.74
C THR A 177 -14.06 -21.98 9.36
N ARG A 178 -14.44 -20.83 8.81
CA ARG A 178 -15.02 -20.72 7.48
C ARG A 178 -14.03 -21.16 6.40
N LEU A 179 -12.77 -20.69 6.50
CA LEU A 179 -11.74 -21.15 5.58
C LEU A 179 -11.53 -22.67 5.68
N ARG A 180 -11.32 -23.22 6.89
CA ARG A 180 -11.08 -24.66 7.07
C ARG A 180 -12.18 -25.51 6.45
N ARG A 181 -13.44 -25.14 6.65
CA ARG A 181 -14.58 -25.80 6.00
C ARG A 181 -14.53 -25.70 4.47
N ARG A 182 -14.20 -24.51 3.94
CA ARG A 182 -14.12 -24.25 2.50
C ARG A 182 -13.08 -25.12 1.80
N ILE A 183 -11.94 -25.36 2.44
CA ILE A 183 -10.84 -26.16 1.86
C ILE A 183 -10.82 -27.62 2.32
N GLY A 184 -11.74 -28.03 3.17
CA GLY A 184 -11.79 -29.39 3.72
C GLY A 184 -10.65 -29.71 4.70
N ALA A 185 -10.06 -28.69 5.34
CA ALA A 185 -8.98 -28.86 6.30
C ALA A 185 -9.50 -29.34 7.66
N GLY A 186 -8.82 -30.33 8.24
CA GLY A 186 -9.08 -30.80 9.59
C GLY A 186 -8.64 -29.79 10.67
N PRO A 187 -9.09 -29.97 11.93
CA PRO A 187 -8.74 -29.04 13.02
C PRO A 187 -7.23 -28.94 13.29
N GLN A 188 -6.50 -30.01 13.00
CA GLN A 188 -5.05 -30.14 13.27
C GLN A 188 -4.17 -29.89 12.03
N ASP A 189 -4.78 -29.73 10.86
CA ASP A 189 -4.02 -29.48 9.63
C ASP A 189 -3.35 -28.11 9.71
N GLN A 190 -2.05 -28.07 9.45
CA GLN A 190 -1.33 -26.82 9.31
C GLN A 190 -1.68 -26.15 7.98
N ILE A 191 -1.74 -24.81 7.97
CA ILE A 191 -2.09 -24.01 6.79
C ILE A 191 -0.94 -23.07 6.45
N LEU A 192 -0.37 -23.23 5.27
CA LEU A 192 0.56 -22.30 4.63
C LEU A 192 -0.22 -21.38 3.69
N LEU A 193 -0.25 -20.08 3.99
CA LEU A 193 -0.84 -19.08 3.11
C LEU A 193 0.25 -18.50 2.18
N VAL A 194 -0.02 -18.50 0.88
CA VAL A 194 0.88 -17.96 -0.16
C VAL A 194 0.26 -16.71 -0.80
N LEU A 195 0.99 -15.61 -0.79
CA LEU A 195 0.58 -14.29 -1.29
C LEU A 195 1.62 -13.75 -2.27
N PRO A 196 1.53 -14.09 -3.58
CA PRO A 196 2.61 -13.90 -4.55
C PRO A 196 2.75 -12.46 -5.08
N GLY A 197 1.94 -11.53 -4.58
CA GLY A 197 1.94 -10.12 -4.99
C GLY A 197 0.72 -9.74 -5.83
N SER A 198 0.66 -8.46 -6.19
CA SER A 198 -0.45 -7.84 -6.93
C SER A 198 -0.09 -7.41 -8.36
N ARG A 199 1.19 -7.51 -8.73
CA ARG A 199 1.70 -7.15 -10.06
C ARG A 199 2.13 -8.39 -10.84
N ALA A 200 1.88 -8.39 -12.14
CA ALA A 200 2.26 -9.50 -13.02
C ALA A 200 3.76 -9.88 -12.88
N SER A 201 4.64 -8.88 -12.79
CA SER A 201 6.07 -9.11 -12.63
C SER A 201 6.48 -9.69 -11.28
N GLU A 202 5.72 -9.49 -10.23
CA GLU A 202 5.91 -10.10 -8.91
C GLU A 202 5.54 -11.58 -8.99
N VAL A 203 4.35 -11.88 -9.48
CA VAL A 203 3.86 -13.26 -9.69
C VAL A 203 4.87 -14.08 -10.50
N GLU A 204 5.34 -13.57 -11.64
CA GLU A 204 6.31 -14.28 -12.50
C GLU A 204 7.63 -14.61 -11.78
N ARG A 205 8.10 -13.73 -10.90
CA ARG A 205 9.38 -13.91 -10.21
C ARG A 205 9.28 -14.70 -8.91
N LEU A 206 8.13 -14.64 -8.24
CA LEU A 206 7.96 -15.23 -6.91
C LEU A 206 7.27 -16.60 -6.93
N MET A 207 6.33 -16.84 -7.86
CA MET A 207 5.67 -18.14 -7.92
C MET A 207 6.60 -19.34 -8.03
N PRO A 208 7.68 -19.33 -8.86
CA PRO A 208 8.59 -20.48 -8.93
C PRO A 208 9.30 -20.82 -7.61
N PRO A 209 9.96 -19.88 -6.89
CA PRO A 209 10.54 -20.21 -5.58
C PRO A 209 9.48 -20.52 -4.52
N PHE A 210 8.26 -19.97 -4.61
CA PHE A 210 7.16 -20.27 -3.70
C PHE A 210 6.66 -21.70 -3.89
N GLU A 211 6.49 -22.14 -5.14
CA GLU A 211 6.19 -23.54 -5.49
C GLU A 211 7.23 -24.50 -4.92
N GLN A 212 8.50 -24.23 -5.16
CA GLN A 212 9.60 -25.08 -4.65
C GLN A 212 9.57 -25.17 -3.12
N ALA A 213 9.38 -24.05 -2.42
CA ALA A 213 9.29 -24.05 -0.97
C ALA A 213 8.09 -24.86 -0.47
N ALA A 214 6.93 -24.64 -1.06
CA ALA A 214 5.70 -25.38 -0.69
C ALA A 214 5.83 -26.87 -1.01
N ALA A 215 6.48 -27.26 -2.13
CA ALA A 215 6.73 -28.65 -2.49
C ALA A 215 7.64 -29.36 -1.48
N ILE A 216 8.72 -28.71 -1.04
CA ILE A 216 9.63 -29.23 -0.01
C ILE A 216 8.84 -29.48 1.29
N LEU A 217 8.09 -28.50 1.76
CA LEU A 217 7.29 -28.60 2.99
C LEU A 217 6.20 -29.67 2.87
N LYS A 218 5.54 -29.78 1.71
CA LYS A 218 4.46 -30.73 1.46
C LYS A 218 4.98 -32.18 1.43
N ALA A 219 6.22 -32.39 0.94
CA ALA A 219 6.86 -33.72 0.94
C ALA A 219 7.13 -34.23 2.38
N GLU A 220 7.48 -33.35 3.30
CA GLU A 220 7.72 -33.68 4.71
C GLU A 220 6.43 -33.68 5.55
N ARG A 221 5.42 -32.91 5.15
CA ARG A 221 4.13 -32.70 5.84
C ARG A 221 2.98 -32.91 4.86
N PRO A 222 2.58 -34.17 4.58
CA PRO A 222 1.51 -34.49 3.61
C PRO A 222 0.16 -33.85 3.96
N SER A 223 -0.16 -33.62 5.24
CA SER A 223 -1.39 -32.97 5.71
C SER A 223 -1.35 -31.43 5.60
N LEU A 224 -0.19 -30.81 5.33
CA LEU A 224 -0.08 -29.35 5.18
C LEU A 224 -1.04 -28.86 4.09
N GLN A 225 -1.92 -27.94 4.42
CA GLN A 225 -2.81 -27.31 3.44
C GLN A 225 -2.11 -26.08 2.88
N VAL A 226 -2.03 -25.99 1.56
CA VAL A 226 -1.45 -24.83 0.87
C VAL A 226 -2.59 -23.99 0.28
N VAL A 227 -2.71 -22.75 0.71
CA VAL A 227 -3.73 -21.80 0.27
C VAL A 227 -3.02 -20.65 -0.47
N ILE A 228 -3.43 -20.37 -1.70
CA ILE A 228 -2.92 -19.23 -2.47
C ILE A 228 -4.02 -18.18 -2.54
N ALA A 229 -3.79 -17.02 -1.95
CA ALA A 229 -4.71 -15.89 -2.07
C ALA A 229 -4.14 -14.83 -3.04
N SER A 230 -4.91 -14.52 -4.09
CA SER A 230 -4.49 -13.62 -5.15
C SER A 230 -5.26 -12.30 -5.13
N ALA A 231 -4.60 -11.23 -5.59
CA ALA A 231 -5.30 -10.00 -5.95
C ALA A 231 -6.08 -10.20 -7.27
N ALA A 232 -7.23 -9.55 -7.41
CA ALA A 232 -8.08 -9.69 -8.60
C ALA A 232 -7.33 -9.37 -9.91
N THR A 233 -6.43 -8.38 -9.88
CA THR A 233 -5.62 -7.96 -11.04
C THR A 233 -4.70 -9.03 -11.60
N VAL A 234 -4.34 -10.06 -10.82
CA VAL A 234 -3.40 -11.12 -11.19
C VAL A 234 -4.00 -12.52 -11.04
N ALA A 235 -5.28 -12.66 -10.68
CA ALA A 235 -5.93 -13.92 -10.35
C ALA A 235 -5.78 -14.97 -11.48
N ALA A 236 -6.09 -14.62 -12.72
CA ALA A 236 -5.95 -15.52 -13.87
C ALA A 236 -4.50 -16.03 -14.04
N ARG A 237 -3.51 -15.17 -13.81
CA ARG A 237 -2.08 -15.51 -13.91
C ARG A 237 -1.65 -16.44 -12.78
N VAL A 238 -2.06 -16.14 -11.54
CA VAL A 238 -1.81 -17.00 -10.38
C VAL A 238 -2.43 -18.36 -10.58
N LYS A 239 -3.68 -18.43 -11.03
CA LYS A 239 -4.39 -19.67 -11.35
C LYS A 239 -3.65 -20.50 -12.39
N ALA A 240 -3.22 -19.89 -13.49
CA ALA A 240 -2.48 -20.57 -14.55
C ALA A 240 -1.13 -21.13 -14.04
N ARG A 241 -0.43 -20.40 -13.16
CA ARG A 241 0.83 -20.85 -12.56
C ARG A 241 0.59 -21.97 -11.53
N ALA A 242 -0.43 -21.85 -10.67
CA ALA A 242 -0.74 -22.83 -9.64
C ALA A 242 -1.23 -24.18 -10.22
N ALA A 243 -1.84 -24.16 -11.41
CA ALA A 243 -2.26 -25.38 -12.09
C ALA A 243 -1.10 -26.33 -12.45
N GLY A 244 0.14 -25.83 -12.53
CA GLY A 244 1.34 -26.62 -12.76
C GLY A 244 2.01 -27.16 -11.49
N TRP A 245 1.50 -26.85 -10.31
CA TRP A 245 2.09 -27.31 -9.05
C TRP A 245 1.89 -28.81 -8.85
N PRO A 246 2.88 -29.53 -8.31
CA PRO A 246 2.82 -31.00 -8.18
C PRO A 246 1.91 -31.48 -7.03
N PHE A 247 1.19 -30.58 -6.38
CA PHE A 247 0.27 -30.85 -5.27
C PHE A 247 -0.95 -29.93 -5.34
N LEU A 248 -2.00 -30.26 -4.61
CA LEU A 248 -3.19 -29.43 -4.51
C LEU A 248 -2.89 -28.13 -3.73
N ALA A 249 -3.18 -27.02 -4.36
CA ALA A 249 -3.22 -25.72 -3.71
C ALA A 249 -4.63 -25.11 -3.85
N HIS A 250 -5.20 -24.61 -2.74
CA HIS A 250 -6.51 -23.99 -2.71
C HIS A 250 -6.42 -22.53 -3.12
N LEU A 251 -7.14 -22.15 -4.18
CA LEU A 251 -7.13 -20.77 -4.68
C LEU A 251 -8.25 -19.95 -4.02
N ILE A 252 -7.90 -18.78 -3.52
CA ILE A 252 -8.81 -17.79 -2.93
C ILE A 252 -8.67 -16.49 -3.72
N GLU A 253 -9.77 -16.03 -4.32
CA GLU A 253 -9.79 -14.84 -5.19
C GLU A 253 -10.66 -13.72 -4.62
N ASP A 254 -11.50 -14.04 -3.63
CA ASP A 254 -12.41 -13.08 -3.00
C ASP A 254 -11.80 -12.44 -1.72
N ALA A 255 -12.24 -11.23 -1.42
CA ALA A 255 -11.69 -10.43 -0.32
C ALA A 255 -12.05 -11.03 1.07
N GLU A 256 -13.22 -11.66 1.21
CA GLU A 256 -13.63 -12.30 2.47
C GLU A 256 -12.77 -13.54 2.71
N GLY A 257 -12.66 -14.43 1.74
CA GLY A 257 -11.83 -15.62 1.83
C GLY A 257 -10.35 -15.29 2.06
N ARG A 258 -9.85 -14.16 1.53
CA ARG A 258 -8.48 -13.72 1.80
C ARG A 258 -8.29 -13.34 3.27
N ARG A 259 -9.25 -12.65 3.90
CA ARG A 259 -9.22 -12.38 5.35
C ARG A 259 -9.28 -13.66 6.16
N ASP A 260 -10.17 -14.59 5.77
CA ASP A 260 -10.29 -15.90 6.40
C ASP A 260 -8.98 -16.70 6.33
N ALA A 261 -8.31 -16.65 5.18
CA ALA A 261 -7.03 -17.30 4.98
C ALA A 261 -5.93 -16.70 5.87
N MET A 262 -5.90 -15.39 6.04
CA MET A 262 -4.97 -14.72 6.98
C MET A 262 -5.23 -15.10 8.43
N ALA A 263 -6.51 -15.25 8.83
CA ALA A 263 -6.89 -15.64 10.18
C ALA A 263 -6.64 -17.13 10.46
N ALA A 264 -6.70 -17.98 9.44
CA ALA A 264 -6.55 -19.44 9.58
C ALA A 264 -5.11 -19.94 9.44
N ALA A 265 -4.22 -19.16 8.82
CA ALA A 265 -2.88 -19.60 8.47
C ALA A 265 -1.96 -19.70 9.69
N ASP A 266 -1.21 -20.80 9.80
CA ASP A 266 -0.13 -20.95 10.77
C ASP A 266 1.08 -20.09 10.40
N VAL A 267 1.33 -19.92 9.11
CA VAL A 267 2.37 -19.04 8.57
C VAL A 267 2.00 -18.59 7.16
N ALA A 268 2.38 -17.36 6.82
CA ALA A 268 2.25 -16.84 5.45
C ALA A 268 3.63 -16.71 4.77
N LEU A 269 3.67 -17.02 3.47
CA LEU A 269 4.75 -16.67 2.55
C LEU A 269 4.26 -15.55 1.64
N ALA A 270 4.77 -14.35 1.84
CA ALA A 270 4.22 -13.15 1.25
C ALA A 270 5.23 -12.37 0.42
N CYS A 271 4.78 -11.80 -0.69
CA CYS A 271 5.48 -10.71 -1.38
C CYS A 271 5.52 -9.46 -0.48
N SER A 272 6.63 -8.72 -0.52
CA SER A 272 6.71 -7.44 0.18
C SER A 272 5.74 -6.41 -0.43
N GLY A 273 4.94 -5.78 0.42
CA GLY A 273 3.94 -4.77 0.04
C GLY A 273 2.92 -4.54 1.14
N THR A 274 1.80 -3.91 0.82
CA THR A 274 0.69 -3.60 1.75
C THR A 274 0.18 -4.85 2.48
N VAL A 275 0.21 -6.01 1.82
CA VAL A 275 -0.26 -7.28 2.38
C VAL A 275 0.50 -7.71 3.64
N THR A 276 1.76 -7.28 3.82
CA THR A 276 2.51 -7.58 5.05
C THR A 276 1.94 -6.84 6.27
N THR A 277 1.37 -5.65 6.08
CA THR A 277 0.64 -4.94 7.13
C THR A 277 -0.71 -5.62 7.42
N GLU A 278 -1.43 -6.08 6.39
CA GLU A 278 -2.68 -6.82 6.55
C GLU A 278 -2.45 -8.13 7.34
N LEU A 279 -1.39 -8.88 7.02
CA LEU A 279 -0.99 -10.08 7.77
C LEU A 279 -0.65 -9.78 9.24
N ALA A 280 0.05 -8.68 9.49
CA ALA A 280 0.35 -8.26 10.85
C ALA A 280 -0.91 -7.89 11.64
N VAL A 281 -1.87 -7.21 11.01
CA VAL A 281 -3.19 -6.89 11.59
C VAL A 281 -3.99 -8.15 11.92
N ALA A 282 -3.91 -9.16 11.05
CA ALA A 282 -4.53 -10.47 11.28
C ALA A 282 -3.79 -11.33 12.32
N GLY A 283 -2.65 -10.88 12.84
CA GLY A 283 -1.80 -11.66 13.75
C GLY A 283 -1.12 -12.86 13.09
N CYS A 284 -1.11 -12.93 11.76
CA CYS A 284 -0.53 -14.05 11.01
C CYS A 284 1.00 -13.93 10.95
N PRO A 285 1.76 -14.89 11.47
CA PRO A 285 3.21 -14.95 11.30
C PRO A 285 3.58 -15.07 9.83
N MET A 286 4.66 -14.43 9.40
CA MET A 286 5.00 -14.40 7.99
C MET A 286 6.51 -14.55 7.71
N VAL A 287 6.81 -15.04 6.53
CA VAL A 287 8.09 -14.95 5.83
C VAL A 287 7.89 -14.09 4.59
N VAL A 288 8.71 -13.07 4.43
CA VAL A 288 8.57 -12.13 3.32
C VAL A 288 9.64 -12.40 2.28
N ALA A 289 9.24 -12.42 1.03
CA ALA A 289 10.12 -12.63 -0.09
C ALA A 289 9.97 -11.53 -1.15
N TYR A 290 11.08 -11.16 -1.78
CA TYR A 290 11.03 -10.19 -2.86
C TYR A 290 12.13 -10.41 -3.89
N ARG A 291 11.77 -10.29 -5.18
CA ARG A 291 12.71 -10.31 -6.29
C ARG A 291 12.46 -9.17 -7.26
N LEU A 292 13.48 -8.36 -7.49
CA LEU A 292 13.53 -7.38 -8.57
C LEU A 292 14.22 -7.97 -9.80
N GLY A 293 13.95 -7.42 -10.97
CA GLY A 293 14.77 -7.68 -12.14
C GLY A 293 16.23 -7.20 -11.93
N PRO A 294 17.21 -7.78 -12.63
CA PRO A 294 18.64 -7.49 -12.38
C PRO A 294 18.98 -6.00 -12.42
N ILE A 295 18.51 -5.29 -13.43
CA ILE A 295 18.77 -3.84 -13.60
C ILE A 295 18.10 -3.04 -12.48
N SER A 296 16.82 -3.32 -12.20
CA SER A 296 16.07 -2.65 -11.13
C SER A 296 16.71 -2.87 -9.76
N TYR A 297 17.24 -4.07 -9.51
CA TYR A 297 17.96 -4.39 -8.28
C TYR A 297 19.25 -3.58 -8.12
N GLN A 298 20.05 -3.47 -9.18
CA GLN A 298 21.28 -2.65 -9.14
C GLN A 298 21.00 -1.18 -8.85
N ILE A 299 19.88 -0.67 -9.37
CA ILE A 299 19.42 0.70 -9.09
C ILE A 299 18.93 0.79 -7.64
N ALA A 300 18.05 -0.12 -7.21
CA ALA A 300 17.47 -0.13 -5.87
C ALA A 300 18.57 -0.22 -4.80
N LYS A 301 19.56 -1.09 -4.97
CA LYS A 301 20.72 -1.24 -4.05
C LYS A 301 21.49 0.07 -3.81
N ARG A 302 21.51 0.99 -4.78
CA ARG A 302 22.19 2.29 -4.65
C ARG A 302 21.32 3.39 -4.04
N ILE A 303 19.99 3.23 -4.13
CA ILE A 303 19.02 4.28 -3.76
C ILE A 303 18.37 3.99 -2.40
N VAL A 304 18.05 2.71 -2.12
CA VAL A 304 17.40 2.30 -0.87
C VAL A 304 18.40 2.39 0.28
N ARG A 305 18.02 3.08 1.34
CA ARG A 305 18.84 3.34 2.53
C ARG A 305 18.37 2.57 3.76
N THR A 306 17.19 1.97 3.69
CA THR A 306 16.64 1.16 4.79
C THR A 306 17.28 -0.22 4.81
N ARG A 307 17.50 -0.74 6.02
CA ARG A 307 17.95 -2.11 6.25
C ARG A 307 16.88 -3.13 5.84
N PHE A 308 15.61 -2.74 5.96
CA PHE A 308 14.44 -3.58 5.74
C PHE A 308 13.60 -3.07 4.56
N ILE A 309 12.77 -3.94 4.00
CA ILE A 309 11.87 -3.62 2.89
C ILE A 309 10.39 -3.61 3.28
N THR A 310 10.03 -4.30 4.38
CA THR A 310 8.66 -4.29 4.89
C THR A 310 8.45 -3.14 5.87
N LEU A 311 7.26 -2.54 5.79
CA LEU A 311 6.88 -1.45 6.68
C LEU A 311 6.92 -1.89 8.16
N ILE A 312 6.55 -3.14 8.44
CA ILE A 312 6.55 -3.72 9.79
C ILE A 312 7.96 -3.77 10.38
N ASN A 313 8.96 -4.29 9.64
CA ASN A 313 10.34 -4.33 10.12
C ASN A 313 10.96 -2.93 10.25
N ILE A 314 10.59 -2.02 9.33
CA ILE A 314 11.04 -0.62 9.39
C ILE A 314 10.49 0.07 10.63
N ALA A 315 9.19 -0.08 10.90
CA ALA A 315 8.53 0.50 12.06
C ALA A 315 9.06 -0.07 13.39
N ALA A 316 9.39 -1.36 13.41
CA ALA A 316 9.99 -2.02 14.57
C ALA A 316 11.48 -1.67 14.76
N GLY A 317 12.19 -1.26 13.70
CA GLY A 317 13.66 -1.11 13.70
C GLY A 317 14.43 -2.44 13.74
N GLU A 318 13.73 -3.58 13.67
CA GLU A 318 14.29 -4.94 13.75
C GLU A 318 13.61 -5.91 12.78
N ALA A 319 14.20 -7.09 12.60
CA ALA A 319 13.66 -8.14 11.73
C ALA A 319 12.54 -8.92 12.43
N VAL A 320 11.36 -8.32 12.56
CA VAL A 320 10.15 -8.98 13.09
C VAL A 320 9.72 -10.14 12.18
N ALA A 321 9.71 -9.90 10.88
CA ALA A 321 9.49 -10.91 9.86
C ALA A 321 10.78 -11.11 9.05
N PRO A 322 11.23 -12.35 8.79
CA PRO A 322 12.38 -12.57 7.92
C PRO A 322 12.09 -12.09 6.50
N GLU A 323 13.05 -11.41 5.91
CA GLU A 323 13.01 -10.90 4.55
C GLU A 323 14.04 -11.62 3.67
N LEU A 324 13.57 -12.50 2.82
CA LEU A 324 14.42 -13.23 1.87
C LEU A 324 14.38 -12.56 0.50
N ILE A 325 15.45 -11.82 0.19
CA ILE A 325 15.52 -10.92 -0.96
C ILE A 325 16.49 -11.46 -2.00
N GLN A 326 16.15 -11.37 -3.28
CA GLN A 326 17.00 -11.74 -4.42
C GLN A 326 17.53 -13.19 -4.33
N ALA A 327 18.82 -13.38 -4.11
CA ALA A 327 19.43 -14.71 -4.04
C ALA A 327 18.90 -15.54 -2.86
N ALA A 328 18.63 -14.91 -1.72
CA ALA A 328 18.02 -15.56 -0.56
C ALA A 328 16.56 -15.98 -0.80
N CYS A 329 15.85 -15.39 -1.78
CA CYS A 329 14.52 -15.80 -2.18
C CYS A 329 14.58 -17.09 -3.03
N SER A 330 15.10 -18.19 -2.48
CA SER A 330 15.15 -19.53 -3.11
C SER A 330 14.20 -20.49 -2.41
N GLY A 331 13.74 -21.54 -3.12
CA GLY A 331 12.84 -22.53 -2.54
C GLY A 331 13.34 -23.13 -1.23
N PRO A 332 14.59 -23.62 -1.15
CA PRO A 332 15.15 -24.17 0.09
C PRO A 332 15.21 -23.18 1.25
N GLU A 333 15.68 -21.95 1.01
CA GLU A 333 15.75 -20.93 2.08
C GLU A 333 14.38 -20.50 2.57
N LEU A 334 13.41 -20.37 1.65
CA LEU A 334 12.03 -20.08 2.01
C LEU A 334 11.40 -21.21 2.81
N ALA A 335 11.59 -22.48 2.36
CA ALA A 335 11.10 -23.65 3.07
C ALA A 335 11.66 -23.71 4.49
N ARG A 336 12.96 -23.55 4.68
CA ARG A 336 13.61 -23.54 5.99
C ARG A 336 13.06 -22.44 6.92
N ALA A 337 12.85 -21.22 6.40
CA ALA A 337 12.29 -20.13 7.19
C ALA A 337 10.83 -20.37 7.60
N LEU A 338 10.05 -21.02 6.73
CA LEU A 338 8.66 -21.40 6.99
C LEU A 338 8.58 -22.58 7.98
N GLU A 339 9.44 -23.59 7.80
CA GLU A 339 9.52 -24.77 8.66
C GLU A 339 9.70 -24.41 10.12
N LEU A 340 10.66 -23.51 10.44
CA LEU A 340 10.87 -23.00 11.80
C LEU A 340 9.58 -22.47 12.45
N ARG A 341 8.67 -21.92 11.65
CA ARG A 341 7.39 -21.38 12.13
C ARG A 341 6.30 -22.44 12.22
N LEU A 342 6.32 -23.40 11.32
CA LEU A 342 5.38 -24.53 11.39
C LEU A 342 5.68 -25.43 12.61
N ASP A 343 6.95 -25.59 12.99
CA ASP A 343 7.38 -26.46 14.07
C ASP A 343 7.40 -25.79 15.46
N ASP A 344 7.55 -24.47 15.53
CA ASP A 344 7.62 -23.72 16.81
C ASP A 344 6.41 -22.77 17.00
N PRO A 345 5.35 -23.22 17.68
CA PRO A 345 4.23 -22.35 18.03
C PRO A 345 4.63 -21.15 18.89
N ALA A 346 5.65 -21.28 19.75
CA ALA A 346 6.13 -20.18 20.56
C ALA A 346 6.83 -19.11 19.70
N LEU A 347 7.54 -19.49 18.64
CA LEU A 347 8.08 -18.56 17.66
C LEU A 347 6.96 -17.80 16.94
N ARG A 348 5.90 -18.48 16.53
CA ARG A 348 4.72 -17.84 15.93
C ARG A 348 4.12 -16.79 16.85
N THR A 349 3.89 -17.14 18.12
CA THR A 349 3.33 -16.23 19.12
C THR A 349 4.24 -15.02 19.36
N ARG A 350 5.55 -15.23 19.47
CA ARG A 350 6.53 -14.14 19.62
C ARG A 350 6.52 -13.22 18.41
N GLN A 351 6.46 -13.77 17.20
CA GLN A 351 6.41 -12.97 15.97
C GLN A 351 5.12 -12.16 15.88
N ALA A 352 3.95 -12.76 16.15
CA ALA A 352 2.67 -12.05 16.15
C ALA A 352 2.66 -10.89 17.15
N ALA A 353 3.17 -11.10 18.35
CA ALA A 353 3.29 -10.05 19.37
C ALA A 353 4.23 -8.91 18.92
N ALA A 354 5.35 -9.24 18.26
CA ALA A 354 6.27 -8.24 17.71
C ALA A 354 5.63 -7.46 16.54
N GLN A 355 4.84 -8.13 15.69
CA GLN A 355 4.04 -7.48 14.63
C GLN A 355 3.04 -6.49 15.23
N THR A 356 2.34 -6.85 16.31
CA THR A 356 1.39 -5.96 17.00
C THR A 356 2.10 -4.70 17.50
N ARG A 357 3.26 -4.83 18.17
CA ARG A 357 4.05 -3.65 18.61
C ARG A 357 4.50 -2.78 17.44
N ALA A 358 4.89 -3.38 16.31
CA ALA A 358 5.24 -2.64 15.11
C ALA A 358 4.06 -1.84 14.53
N LEU A 359 2.84 -2.41 14.59
CA LEU A 359 1.61 -1.70 14.18
C LEU A 359 1.32 -0.49 15.07
N GLU A 360 1.62 -0.57 16.39
CA GLU A 360 1.50 0.58 17.31
C GLU A 360 2.43 1.72 16.87
N SER A 361 3.66 1.40 16.44
CA SER A 361 4.61 2.39 15.91
C SER A 361 4.17 3.02 14.57
N LEU A 362 3.29 2.35 13.82
CA LEU A 362 2.65 2.90 12.63
C LEU A 362 1.48 3.83 12.94
N GLY A 363 1.06 3.91 14.21
CA GLY A 363 -0.04 4.73 14.69
C GLY A 363 -1.16 3.94 15.35
N GLY A 364 -1.07 2.61 15.38
CA GLY A 364 -2.09 1.74 15.99
C GLY A 364 -3.42 1.73 15.23
N ARG A 365 -4.39 0.99 15.78
CA ARG A 365 -5.77 0.99 15.24
C ARG A 365 -6.46 2.31 15.58
N GLY A 366 -7.09 2.93 14.60
CA GLY A 366 -7.74 4.22 14.75
C GLY A 366 -8.90 4.44 13.77
N PRO A 367 -9.42 5.66 13.71
CA PRO A 367 -10.45 6.02 12.74
C PRO A 367 -9.92 5.92 11.30
N ALA A 368 -10.85 5.91 10.34
CA ALA A 368 -10.48 5.93 8.93
C ALA A 368 -9.66 7.19 8.60
N PRO A 369 -8.59 7.08 7.80
CA PRO A 369 -7.71 8.20 7.47
C PRO A 369 -8.45 9.40 6.85
N ALA A 370 -9.54 9.15 6.14
CA ALA A 370 -10.39 10.16 5.56
C ALA A 370 -10.96 11.13 6.60
N ILE A 371 -11.22 10.68 7.83
CA ILE A 371 -11.75 11.51 8.92
C ILE A 371 -10.72 12.59 9.29
N GLY A 372 -9.52 12.18 9.67
CA GLY A 372 -8.46 13.12 10.03
C GLY A 372 -7.99 14.00 8.85
N ALA A 373 -8.01 13.44 7.64
CA ALA A 373 -7.69 14.20 6.43
C ALA A 373 -8.72 15.30 6.15
N ALA A 374 -10.00 14.99 6.29
CA ALA A 374 -11.07 15.97 6.11
C ALA A 374 -11.05 17.07 7.19
N ASP A 375 -10.76 16.71 8.48
CA ASP A 375 -10.59 17.70 9.55
C ASP A 375 -9.49 18.71 9.17
N ALA A 376 -8.33 18.22 8.80
CA ALA A 376 -7.20 19.07 8.44
C ALA A 376 -7.47 19.96 7.21
N ILE A 377 -8.23 19.47 6.24
CA ILE A 377 -8.62 20.25 5.05
C ILE A 377 -9.64 21.31 5.39
N VAL A 378 -10.66 20.99 6.20
CA VAL A 378 -11.67 21.94 6.64
C VAL A 378 -11.04 23.07 7.47
N ASP A 379 -10.11 22.75 8.35
CA ASP A 379 -9.36 23.76 9.12
C ASP A 379 -8.58 24.72 8.22
N MET A 380 -8.05 24.25 7.09
CA MET A 380 -7.33 25.09 6.13
C MET A 380 -8.25 25.95 5.26
N LEU A 381 -9.50 25.55 5.06
CA LEU A 381 -10.53 26.30 4.34
C LEU A 381 -11.19 27.38 5.20
N SER A 382 -11.15 27.20 6.53
CA SER A 382 -11.70 28.19 7.46
C SER A 382 -10.87 29.47 7.44
N PRO A 383 -11.50 30.68 7.42
CA PRO A 383 -10.75 31.93 7.48
C PRO A 383 -9.89 31.92 8.74
N ARG A 384 -8.59 32.18 8.59
CA ARG A 384 -7.74 32.44 9.74
C ARG A 384 -8.22 33.75 10.38
N SER A 385 -8.84 33.63 11.58
CA SER A 385 -9.25 34.75 12.41
C SER A 385 -8.07 35.64 12.79
#